data_3fe403098ea45fa1f6c1abb2029f8208
#
_entry.id   3fe403098ea45fa1f6c1abb2029f8208
#
_cell.length_a   1.000
_cell.length_b   1.000
_cell.length_c   1.000
_cell.angle_alpha   90.00
_cell.angle_beta   90.00
_cell.angle_gamma   90.00
#
_symmetry.space_group_name_H-M   'P 1'
#
loop_
_entity.id
_entity.type
_entity.pdbx_description
1 polymer ?
#
loop_
_entity_poly.entity_id
_entity_poly.type
_entity_poly.pdbx_seq_one_letter_code
_entity_poly.pdbx_strand_id
1 'polypeptide(L)'
;MKKNLLLIFFILFSTKSQASVKNEIIKSFSEIENLNFEFTQTINGKDETGNCSIVFPKKIYCKYNFRFNKVLVSNGSSLVIRSDKNNQYYRYSLKDTALNLLLDKKYILKKMRNLKGSLIDEKFFLFSIEENNQTLNIFFDKDNYNLIGWQTEDIYQNLTITYIYDLKVNQNIEDKIFKLPKNN
;
A
#
# COMPACT_ATOMS: atom_id res chain seq x y z
N MET A 1 30.44 46.57 -41.29
CA MET A 1 30.44 45.17 -40.94
C MET A 1 29.79 45.03 -39.53
N LYS A 2 28.50 44.65 -39.45
CA LYS A 2 27.76 44.45 -38.18
C LYS A 2 27.89 42.98 -37.81
N LYS A 3 28.57 42.68 -36.69
CA LYS A 3 28.63 41.34 -36.10
C LYS A 3 27.30 41.09 -35.35
N ASN A 4 26.46 40.21 -35.87
CA ASN A 4 25.30 39.67 -35.14
C ASN A 4 25.80 38.65 -34.11
N LEU A 5 25.72 38.99 -32.83
CA LEU A 5 25.94 38.10 -31.69
C LEU A 5 24.65 37.33 -31.43
N LEU A 6 24.58 36.10 -31.90
CA LEU A 6 23.43 35.19 -31.65
C LEU A 6 23.56 34.65 -30.22
N LEU A 7 22.75 35.17 -29.30
CA LEU A 7 22.67 34.68 -27.92
C LEU A 7 21.82 33.40 -27.90
N ILE A 8 22.47 32.24 -27.87
CA ILE A 8 21.79 30.96 -27.70
C ILE A 8 21.40 30.81 -26.22
N PHE A 9 20.10 31.01 -25.94
CA PHE A 9 19.53 30.79 -24.61
C PHE A 9 19.36 29.25 -24.38
N PHE A 10 20.30 28.65 -23.69
CA PHE A 10 20.25 27.24 -23.34
C PHE A 10 19.24 27.08 -22.20
N ILE A 11 18.00 26.66 -22.50
CA ILE A 11 17.00 26.31 -21.49
C ILE A 11 17.39 24.94 -20.92
N LEU A 12 18.02 24.96 -19.75
CA LEU A 12 18.28 23.74 -18.95
C LEU A 12 16.97 23.20 -18.40
N PHE A 13 16.32 22.30 -19.14
CA PHE A 13 15.28 21.45 -18.60
C PHE A 13 15.92 20.47 -17.59
N SER A 14 15.80 20.77 -16.30
CA SER A 14 16.19 19.87 -15.22
C SER A 14 15.19 18.71 -15.17
N THR A 15 15.40 17.66 -15.94
CA THR A 15 14.67 16.41 -15.77
C THR A 15 15.14 15.76 -14.46
N LYS A 16 14.27 15.68 -13.46
CA LYS A 16 14.57 14.91 -12.23
C LYS A 16 14.90 13.47 -12.65
N SER A 17 16.10 12.99 -12.32
CA SER A 17 16.49 11.62 -12.58
C SER A 17 15.55 10.65 -11.83
N GLN A 18 15.14 9.53 -12.44
CA GLN A 18 14.34 8.49 -11.81
C GLN A 18 14.95 7.97 -10.50
N ALA A 19 16.28 7.98 -10.37
CA ALA A 19 16.97 7.64 -9.14
C ALA A 19 16.65 8.62 -8.00
N SER A 20 16.53 9.92 -8.30
CA SER A 20 16.11 10.95 -7.34
C SER A 20 14.69 10.71 -6.85
N VAL A 21 13.75 10.44 -7.76
CA VAL A 21 12.34 10.17 -7.44
C VAL A 21 12.18 8.93 -6.56
N LYS A 22 12.86 7.83 -6.90
CA LYS A 22 12.86 6.62 -6.08
C LYS A 22 13.31 6.90 -4.64
N ASN A 23 14.35 7.69 -4.47
CA ASN A 23 14.87 8.02 -3.14
C ASN A 23 13.86 8.86 -2.33
N GLU A 24 13.15 9.78 -2.97
CA GLU A 24 12.09 10.57 -2.33
C GLU A 24 10.92 9.67 -1.89
N ILE A 25 10.47 8.74 -2.75
CA ILE A 25 9.43 7.76 -2.39
C ILE A 25 9.87 6.92 -1.19
N ILE A 26 11.10 6.37 -1.21
CA ILE A 26 11.66 5.57 -0.12
C ILE A 26 11.73 6.40 1.17
N LYS A 27 12.18 7.64 1.09
CA LYS A 27 12.25 8.56 2.23
C LYS A 27 10.87 8.80 2.81
N SER A 28 9.92 9.28 1.99
CA SER A 28 8.53 9.54 2.42
C SER A 28 7.90 8.31 3.07
N PHE A 29 8.00 7.14 2.43
CA PHE A 29 7.44 5.91 2.98
C PHE A 29 8.15 5.45 4.26
N SER A 30 9.44 5.73 4.42
CA SER A 30 10.20 5.35 5.63
C SER A 30 9.73 6.09 6.88
N GLU A 31 9.24 7.33 6.75
CA GLU A 31 8.78 8.19 7.83
C GLU A 31 7.37 7.81 8.36
N ILE A 32 6.66 6.95 7.66
CA ILE A 32 5.32 6.51 8.03
C ILE A 32 5.39 5.41 9.10
N GLU A 33 4.86 5.66 10.29
CA GLU A 33 4.73 4.66 11.35
C GLU A 33 3.36 3.95 11.29
N ASN A 34 2.34 4.71 10.95
CA ASN A 34 0.99 4.20 10.79
C ASN A 34 0.21 4.95 9.71
N LEU A 35 -0.87 4.29 9.23
CA LEU A 35 -1.76 4.77 8.19
C LEU A 35 -3.22 4.62 8.65
N ASN A 36 -4.03 5.65 8.42
CA ASN A 36 -5.48 5.56 8.41
C ASN A 36 -5.98 6.01 7.05
N PHE A 37 -6.88 5.26 6.44
CA PHE A 37 -7.36 5.56 5.10
C PHE A 37 -8.73 4.93 4.83
N GLU A 38 -9.42 5.47 3.86
CA GLU A 38 -10.53 4.81 3.19
C GLU A 38 -10.02 4.00 2.01
N PHE A 39 -10.74 2.96 1.62
CA PHE A 39 -10.32 2.12 0.52
C PHE A 39 -11.49 1.64 -0.35
N THR A 40 -11.15 1.37 -1.61
CA THR A 40 -11.92 0.50 -2.50
C THR A 40 -11.04 -0.68 -2.88
N GLN A 41 -11.54 -1.88 -2.65
CA GLN A 41 -10.87 -3.13 -2.95
C GLN A 41 -11.67 -3.92 -3.97
N THR A 42 -11.04 -4.29 -5.07
CA THR A 42 -11.64 -5.14 -6.12
C THR A 42 -11.11 -6.55 -6.02
N ILE A 43 -12.00 -7.52 -5.85
CA ILE A 43 -11.70 -8.96 -5.85
C ILE A 43 -12.64 -9.64 -6.85
N ASN A 44 -12.09 -10.30 -7.87
CA ASN A 44 -12.89 -10.99 -8.90
C ASN A 44 -13.97 -10.08 -9.53
N GLY A 45 -13.62 -8.81 -9.80
CA GLY A 45 -14.53 -7.83 -10.40
C GLY A 45 -15.63 -7.30 -9.48
N LYS A 46 -15.56 -7.60 -8.18
CA LYS A 46 -16.50 -7.08 -7.16
C LYS A 46 -15.79 -6.08 -6.26
N ASP A 47 -16.39 -4.92 -6.10
CA ASP A 47 -15.85 -3.87 -5.25
C ASP A 47 -16.41 -3.97 -3.83
N GLU A 48 -15.50 -3.88 -2.88
CA GLU A 48 -15.74 -3.72 -1.47
C GLU A 48 -15.09 -2.42 -0.99
N THR A 49 -15.76 -1.68 -0.13
CA THR A 49 -15.24 -0.42 0.42
C THR A 49 -15.20 -0.45 1.93
N GLY A 50 -14.42 0.42 2.54
CA GLY A 50 -14.32 0.52 3.98
C GLY A 50 -13.20 1.44 4.45
N ASN A 51 -12.85 1.31 5.72
CA ASN A 51 -11.77 2.06 6.36
C ASN A 51 -10.76 1.11 6.96
N CYS A 52 -9.48 1.43 6.85
CA CYS A 52 -8.41 0.66 7.46
C CYS A 52 -7.50 1.54 8.32
N SER A 53 -6.93 0.90 9.34
CA SER A 53 -5.79 1.39 10.11
C SER A 53 -4.66 0.37 10.03
N ILE A 54 -3.45 0.81 9.67
CA ILE A 54 -2.24 0.00 9.68
C ILE A 54 -1.26 0.60 10.69
N VAL A 55 -0.67 -0.24 11.55
CA VAL A 55 0.48 0.13 12.38
C VAL A 55 1.62 -0.82 12.05
N PHE A 56 2.71 -0.26 11.54
CA PHE A 56 3.90 -1.04 11.24
C PHE A 56 4.70 -1.37 12.50
N PRO A 57 5.22 -2.61 12.59
CA PRO A 57 5.01 -3.72 11.66
C PRO A 57 3.76 -4.55 11.98
N LYS A 58 3.18 -5.17 10.96
CA LYS A 58 2.32 -6.35 11.01
C LYS A 58 0.89 -6.17 11.57
N LYS A 59 0.49 -4.98 12.03
CA LYS A 59 -0.87 -4.77 12.54
C LYS A 59 -1.73 -4.08 11.51
N ILE A 60 -2.95 -4.59 11.31
CA ILE A 60 -3.98 -4.00 10.46
C ILE A 60 -5.35 -4.23 11.06
N TYR A 61 -6.21 -3.24 10.97
CA TYR A 61 -7.63 -3.33 11.25
C TYR A 61 -8.39 -2.68 10.11
N CYS A 62 -9.25 -3.43 9.42
CA CYS A 62 -10.15 -2.92 8.39
C CYS A 62 -11.59 -3.23 8.75
N LYS A 63 -12.44 -2.22 8.66
CA LYS A 63 -13.88 -2.33 8.77
C LYS A 63 -14.49 -2.06 7.40
N TYR A 64 -15.13 -3.06 6.84
CA TYR A 64 -15.83 -2.95 5.57
C TYR A 64 -17.20 -2.31 5.77
N ASN A 65 -17.69 -1.60 4.77
CA ASN A 65 -18.96 -0.92 4.85
C ASN A 65 -20.12 -1.88 5.18
N PHE A 66 -21.21 -1.34 5.72
CA PHE A 66 -22.36 -2.10 6.25
C PHE A 66 -22.90 -3.17 5.29
N ARG A 67 -22.82 -2.95 3.98
CA ARG A 67 -23.23 -3.94 2.98
C ARG A 67 -22.51 -5.30 3.18
N PHE A 68 -21.28 -5.27 3.62
CA PHE A 68 -20.42 -6.45 3.79
C PHE A 68 -20.36 -6.92 5.25
N ASN A 69 -20.58 -6.01 6.21
CA ASN A 69 -20.52 -6.24 7.65
C ASN A 69 -19.36 -7.16 8.05
N LYS A 70 -18.18 -6.83 7.51
CA LYS A 70 -16.95 -7.62 7.60
C LYS A 70 -15.86 -6.82 8.29
N VAL A 71 -15.08 -7.48 9.12
CA VAL A 71 -13.84 -6.93 9.68
C VAL A 71 -12.67 -7.85 9.35
N LEU A 72 -11.52 -7.24 9.10
CA LEU A 72 -10.24 -7.92 8.91
C LEU A 72 -9.27 -7.36 9.95
N VAL A 73 -8.68 -8.23 10.77
CA VAL A 73 -7.80 -7.81 11.87
C VAL A 73 -6.55 -8.67 11.90
N SER A 74 -5.38 -8.02 11.95
CA SER A 74 -4.13 -8.68 12.32
C SER A 74 -3.54 -8.05 13.57
N ASN A 75 -3.09 -8.91 14.51
CA ASN A 75 -2.38 -8.50 15.72
C ASN A 75 -0.84 -8.63 15.58
N GLY A 76 -0.36 -8.92 14.38
CA GLY A 76 1.06 -9.14 14.09
C GLY A 76 1.46 -10.61 13.91
N SER A 77 0.66 -11.56 14.37
CA SER A 77 0.91 -13.01 14.22
C SER A 77 -0.22 -13.75 13.54
N SER A 78 -1.45 -13.42 13.85
CA SER A 78 -2.66 -14.02 13.27
C SER A 78 -3.44 -12.96 12.49
N LEU A 79 -4.09 -13.39 11.41
CA LEU A 79 -5.07 -12.64 10.65
C LEU A 79 -6.44 -13.28 10.88
N VAL A 80 -7.43 -12.45 11.25
CA VAL A 80 -8.83 -12.88 11.37
C VAL A 80 -9.69 -12.08 10.41
N ILE A 81 -10.56 -12.78 9.69
CA ILE A 81 -11.64 -12.20 8.90
C ILE A 81 -12.94 -12.69 9.52
N ARG A 82 -13.77 -11.76 9.98
CA ARG A 82 -15.10 -12.06 10.53
C ARG A 82 -16.17 -11.29 9.76
N SER A 83 -17.23 -11.99 9.37
CA SER A 83 -18.43 -11.41 8.77
C SER A 83 -19.65 -11.83 9.55
N ASP A 84 -20.28 -10.87 10.23
CA ASP A 84 -21.48 -11.12 11.01
C ASP A 84 -22.71 -11.40 10.10
N LYS A 85 -22.68 -10.90 8.87
CA LYS A 85 -23.77 -11.13 7.90
C LYS A 85 -23.97 -12.60 7.55
N ASN A 86 -22.85 -13.35 7.43
CA ASN A 86 -22.84 -14.76 7.02
C ASN A 86 -22.41 -15.69 8.17
N ASN A 87 -22.25 -15.16 9.37
CA ASN A 87 -21.71 -15.88 10.53
C ASN A 87 -20.39 -16.60 10.19
N GLN A 88 -19.51 -15.91 9.44
CA GLN A 88 -18.24 -16.47 8.98
C GLN A 88 -17.10 -15.97 9.85
N TYR A 89 -16.24 -16.89 10.26
CA TYR A 89 -15.02 -16.62 11.00
C TYR A 89 -13.87 -17.43 10.43
N TYR A 90 -12.86 -16.72 9.93
CA TYR A 90 -11.65 -17.34 9.39
C TYR A 90 -10.44 -16.81 10.15
N ARG A 91 -9.55 -17.71 10.54
CA ARG A 91 -8.28 -17.37 11.20
C ARG A 91 -7.12 -18.01 10.47
N TYR A 92 -6.13 -17.22 10.13
CA TYR A 92 -4.92 -17.62 9.43
C TYR A 92 -3.68 -17.19 10.21
N SER A 93 -2.57 -17.90 10.01
CA SER A 93 -1.27 -17.38 10.40
C SER A 93 -0.92 -16.23 9.44
N LEU A 94 -0.56 -15.05 9.95
CA LEU A 94 -0.26 -13.89 9.11
C LEU A 94 0.87 -14.19 8.11
N LYS A 95 1.89 -14.97 8.54
CA LYS A 95 3.06 -15.32 7.72
C LYS A 95 2.69 -16.08 6.43
N ASP A 96 1.53 -16.74 6.41
CA ASP A 96 1.06 -17.55 5.29
C ASP A 96 0.14 -16.75 4.34
N THR A 97 0.05 -15.43 4.53
CA THR A 97 -0.78 -14.53 3.71
C THR A 97 0.07 -13.45 3.03
N ALA A 98 -0.39 -12.97 1.86
CA ALA A 98 0.26 -11.85 1.16
C ALA A 98 0.30 -10.56 1.99
N LEU A 99 -0.62 -10.38 2.93
CA LEU A 99 -0.59 -9.26 3.88
C LEU A 99 0.67 -9.26 4.75
N ASN A 100 1.31 -10.40 4.95
CA ASN A 100 2.58 -10.46 5.67
C ASN A 100 3.69 -9.63 4.97
N LEU A 101 3.72 -9.63 3.65
CA LEU A 101 4.67 -8.80 2.89
C LEU A 101 4.28 -7.32 2.98
N LEU A 102 3.02 -6.99 2.73
CA LEU A 102 2.50 -5.61 2.77
C LEU A 102 2.74 -4.94 4.14
N LEU A 103 2.56 -5.67 5.22
CA LEU A 103 2.68 -5.15 6.57
C LEU A 103 4.13 -5.15 7.11
N ASP A 104 5.11 -5.59 6.31
CA ASP A 104 6.54 -5.51 6.63
C ASP A 104 7.23 -4.35 5.93
N LYS A 105 7.01 -3.13 6.44
CA LYS A 105 7.60 -1.92 5.87
C LYS A 105 9.12 -2.00 5.73
N LYS A 106 9.83 -2.56 6.72
CA LYS A 106 11.30 -2.70 6.68
C LYS A 106 11.74 -3.57 5.50
N TYR A 107 11.03 -4.67 5.28
CA TYR A 107 11.27 -5.57 4.16
C TYR A 107 11.00 -4.88 2.83
N ILE A 108 9.85 -4.20 2.69
CA ILE A 108 9.49 -3.44 1.49
C ILE A 108 10.59 -2.42 1.15
N LEU A 109 10.98 -1.58 2.10
CA LEU A 109 12.02 -0.57 1.92
C LEU A 109 13.36 -1.17 1.50
N LYS A 110 13.74 -2.33 2.07
CA LYS A 110 14.95 -3.08 1.68
C LYS A 110 14.87 -3.51 0.21
N LYS A 111 13.73 -4.07 -0.23
CA LYS A 111 13.53 -4.51 -1.63
C LYS A 111 13.50 -3.31 -2.58
N MET A 112 12.78 -2.23 -2.26
CA MET A 112 12.67 -1.03 -3.10
C MET A 112 14.03 -0.39 -3.42
N ARG A 113 15.01 -0.45 -2.50
CA ARG A 113 16.36 0.08 -2.74
C ARG A 113 17.03 -0.59 -3.95
N ASN A 114 16.76 -1.88 -4.17
CA ASN A 114 17.36 -2.69 -5.23
C ASN A 114 16.48 -2.81 -6.48
N LEU A 115 15.20 -2.39 -6.40
CA LEU A 115 14.28 -2.43 -7.51
C LEU A 115 14.33 -1.13 -8.32
N LYS A 116 14.02 -1.24 -9.60
CA LYS A 116 13.73 -0.10 -10.45
C LYS A 116 12.22 0.12 -10.41
N GLY A 117 11.77 1.26 -9.85
CA GLY A 117 10.37 1.66 -9.95
C GLY A 117 10.00 1.97 -11.41
N SER A 118 8.79 1.62 -11.82
CA SER A 118 8.25 1.92 -13.14
C SER A 118 7.19 3.01 -13.04
N LEU A 119 7.28 4.06 -13.85
CA LEU A 119 6.20 5.04 -13.98
C LEU A 119 5.14 4.45 -14.93
N ILE A 120 3.92 4.35 -14.47
CA ILE A 120 2.79 3.78 -15.20
C ILE A 120 1.84 4.91 -15.59
N ASP A 121 1.48 4.98 -16.88
CA ASP A 121 0.54 5.94 -17.48
C ASP A 121 0.78 7.40 -17.05
N GLU A 122 2.01 7.75 -16.73
CA GLU A 122 2.40 9.07 -16.19
C GLU A 122 1.60 9.48 -14.93
N LYS A 123 1.05 8.50 -14.18
CA LYS A 123 0.20 8.73 -13.01
C LYS A 123 0.80 8.27 -11.70
N PHE A 124 1.45 7.11 -11.67
CA PHE A 124 2.00 6.54 -10.44
C PHE A 124 3.25 5.70 -10.67
N PHE A 125 4.05 5.57 -9.61
CA PHE A 125 5.20 4.67 -9.57
C PHE A 125 4.78 3.32 -9.01
N LEU A 126 5.13 2.26 -9.75
CA LEU A 126 4.93 0.88 -9.38
C LEU A 126 6.26 0.25 -8.92
N PHE A 127 6.22 -0.44 -7.77
CA PHE A 127 7.27 -1.35 -7.33
C PHE A 127 6.68 -2.76 -7.17
N SER A 128 7.25 -3.73 -7.91
CA SER A 128 6.85 -5.14 -7.83
C SER A 128 7.85 -5.91 -6.98
N ILE A 129 7.37 -6.54 -5.92
CA ILE A 129 8.14 -7.36 -4.99
C ILE A 129 7.65 -8.80 -5.10
N GLU A 130 8.53 -9.70 -5.52
CA GLU A 130 8.25 -11.13 -5.57
C GLU A 130 8.97 -11.84 -4.42
N GLU A 131 8.23 -12.68 -3.69
CA GLU A 131 8.76 -13.46 -2.58
C GLU A 131 7.92 -14.71 -2.35
N ASN A 132 8.54 -15.90 -2.32
CA ASN A 132 7.86 -17.18 -2.03
C ASN A 132 6.59 -17.42 -2.86
N ASN A 133 6.65 -17.19 -4.17
CA ASN A 133 5.53 -17.28 -5.11
C ASN A 133 4.37 -16.32 -4.82
N GLN A 134 4.60 -15.27 -4.05
CA GLN A 134 3.66 -14.17 -3.84
C GLN A 134 4.20 -12.92 -4.50
N THR A 135 3.30 -12.17 -5.15
CA THR A 135 3.61 -10.88 -5.76
C THR A 135 2.90 -9.77 -4.99
N LEU A 136 3.66 -8.76 -4.59
CA LEU A 136 3.16 -7.53 -4.02
C LEU A 136 3.53 -6.37 -4.95
N ASN A 137 2.54 -5.78 -5.60
CA ASN A 137 2.68 -4.55 -6.35
C ASN A 137 2.24 -3.38 -5.48
N ILE A 138 3.11 -2.37 -5.32
CA ILE A 138 2.83 -1.18 -4.49
C ILE A 138 2.84 0.04 -5.39
N PHE A 139 1.82 0.90 -5.23
CA PHE A 139 1.60 2.08 -6.05
C PHE A 139 1.82 3.35 -5.22
N PHE A 140 2.63 4.28 -5.76
CA PHE A 140 2.87 5.58 -5.16
C PHE A 140 2.49 6.68 -6.16
N ASP A 141 1.80 7.68 -5.68
CA ASP A 141 1.44 8.85 -6.48
C ASP A 141 2.68 9.54 -7.07
N LYS A 142 2.58 9.98 -8.30
CA LYS A 142 3.70 10.59 -9.03
C LYS A 142 4.09 11.95 -8.47
N ASP A 143 3.14 12.73 -7.99
CA ASP A 143 3.34 14.14 -7.66
C ASP A 143 3.71 14.36 -6.19
N ASN A 144 3.10 13.59 -5.28
CA ASN A 144 3.30 13.72 -3.83
C ASN A 144 3.97 12.52 -3.17
N TYR A 145 4.22 11.42 -3.93
CA TYR A 145 4.87 10.18 -3.47
C TYR A 145 4.14 9.44 -2.35
N ASN A 146 2.88 9.75 -2.12
CA ASN A 146 2.07 9.03 -1.16
C ASN A 146 1.74 7.62 -1.66
N LEU A 147 1.58 6.69 -0.72
CA LEU A 147 1.02 5.38 -1.02
C LEU A 147 -0.43 5.56 -1.47
N ILE A 148 -0.78 5.06 -2.66
CA ILE A 148 -2.14 5.15 -3.22
C ILE A 148 -2.79 3.79 -3.38
N GLY A 149 -2.08 2.71 -3.10
CA GLY A 149 -2.66 1.38 -3.16
C GLY A 149 -1.65 0.27 -3.35
N TRP A 150 -2.17 -0.92 -3.47
CA TRP A 150 -1.41 -2.13 -3.75
C TRP A 150 -2.25 -3.18 -4.44
N GLN A 151 -1.56 -4.15 -5.01
CA GLN A 151 -2.14 -5.35 -5.58
C GLN A 151 -1.43 -6.56 -4.99
N THR A 152 -2.22 -7.54 -4.58
CA THR A 152 -1.76 -8.83 -4.05
C THR A 152 -2.66 -9.94 -4.58
N GLU A 153 -2.32 -11.17 -4.25
CA GLU A 153 -3.25 -12.29 -4.32
C GLU A 153 -3.81 -12.60 -2.93
N ASP A 154 -5.09 -12.96 -2.86
CA ASP A 154 -5.67 -13.47 -1.62
C ASP A 154 -5.24 -14.93 -1.36
N ILE A 155 -5.72 -15.53 -0.26
CA ILE A 155 -5.40 -16.91 0.10
C ILE A 155 -5.93 -17.97 -0.89
N TYR A 156 -6.85 -17.57 -1.78
CA TYR A 156 -7.39 -18.41 -2.84
C TYR A 156 -6.76 -18.12 -4.20
N GLN A 157 -5.65 -17.33 -4.24
CA GLN A 157 -4.96 -16.88 -5.44
C GLN A 157 -5.81 -15.95 -6.33
N ASN A 158 -6.83 -15.32 -5.77
CA ASN A 158 -7.59 -14.30 -6.47
C ASN A 158 -6.82 -12.98 -6.44
N LEU A 159 -6.72 -12.34 -7.60
CA LEU A 159 -6.14 -11.03 -7.70
C LEU A 159 -6.98 -10.01 -6.91
N THR A 160 -6.32 -9.30 -6.03
CA THR A 160 -6.92 -8.29 -5.17
C THR A 160 -6.20 -6.96 -5.38
N ILE A 161 -6.93 -5.96 -5.85
CA ILE A 161 -6.42 -4.61 -6.03
C ILE A 161 -7.09 -3.71 -4.99
N THR A 162 -6.29 -2.98 -4.22
CA THR A 162 -6.77 -2.03 -3.21
C THR A 162 -6.27 -0.64 -3.55
N TYR A 163 -7.17 0.29 -3.81
CA TYR A 163 -6.89 1.73 -3.89
C TYR A 163 -7.26 2.39 -2.58
N ILE A 164 -6.42 3.32 -2.14
CA ILE A 164 -6.60 4.04 -0.88
C ILE A 164 -6.77 5.54 -1.15
N TYR A 165 -7.58 6.18 -0.32
CA TYR A 165 -7.85 7.60 -0.35
C TYR A 165 -8.07 8.13 1.08
N ASP A 166 -8.21 9.43 1.24
CA ASP A 166 -8.27 10.08 2.58
C ASP A 166 -7.15 9.64 3.53
N LEU A 167 -5.94 9.49 2.96
CA LEU A 167 -4.78 8.99 3.69
C LEU A 167 -4.35 9.96 4.78
N LYS A 168 -4.30 9.47 6.02
CA LYS A 168 -3.75 10.15 7.20
C LYS A 168 -2.60 9.31 7.75
N VAL A 169 -1.44 9.93 7.92
CA VAL A 169 -0.24 9.25 8.42
C VAL A 169 0.07 9.68 9.86
N ASN A 170 0.72 8.80 10.61
CA ASN A 170 1.27 9.06 11.93
C ASN A 170 0.25 9.64 12.93
N GLN A 171 -0.98 9.12 12.89
CA GLN A 171 -2.04 9.48 13.81
C GLN A 171 -1.93 8.67 15.12
N ASN A 172 -2.56 9.18 16.19
CA ASN A 172 -2.68 8.41 17.42
C ASN A 172 -3.70 7.27 17.24
N ILE A 173 -3.24 6.02 17.26
CA ILE A 173 -4.07 4.83 17.07
C ILE A 173 -4.02 3.98 18.35
N GLU A 174 -5.18 3.70 18.93
CA GLU A 174 -5.28 2.86 20.12
C GLU A 174 -5.01 1.38 19.77
N ASP A 175 -4.10 0.75 20.46
CA ASP A 175 -3.70 -0.65 20.22
C ASP A 175 -4.85 -1.65 20.39
N LYS A 176 -5.89 -1.29 21.16
CA LYS A 176 -7.07 -2.14 21.39
C LYS A 176 -7.82 -2.53 20.11
N ILE A 177 -7.76 -1.74 19.04
CA ILE A 177 -8.46 -2.05 17.77
C ILE A 177 -7.88 -3.28 17.08
N PHE A 178 -6.62 -3.63 17.34
CA PHE A 178 -5.95 -4.81 16.79
C PHE A 178 -6.17 -6.10 17.58
N LYS A 179 -7.02 -6.06 18.61
CA LYS A 179 -7.45 -7.29 19.30
C LYS A 179 -8.27 -8.15 18.34
N LEU A 180 -7.87 -9.43 18.24
CA LEU A 180 -8.59 -10.35 17.36
C LEU A 180 -10.03 -10.54 17.86
N PRO A 181 -11.03 -10.44 16.96
CA PRO A 181 -12.41 -10.77 17.30
C PRO A 181 -12.51 -12.23 17.72
N LYS A 182 -13.43 -12.52 18.64
CA LYS A 182 -13.74 -13.89 19.06
C LYS A 182 -14.64 -14.57 18.02
N ASN A 183 -14.53 -15.89 17.92
CA ASN A 183 -15.53 -16.72 17.26
C ASN A 183 -16.70 -16.87 18.24
N ASN A 184 -17.86 -16.36 17.88
CA ASN A 184 -19.08 -16.48 18.73
C ASN A 184 -19.74 -17.82 18.47
#